data_2089139b6d5bbba78f208388045b5e27
#
_entry.id   2089139b6d5bbba78f208388045b5e27
#
_cell.length_a   1.000
_cell.length_b   1.000
_cell.length_c   1.000
_cell.angle_alpha   90.00
_cell.angle_beta   90.00
_cell.angle_gamma   90.00
#
_symmetry.space_group_name_H-M   'P 1'
#
loop_
_entity.id
_entity.type
_entity.pdbx_description
1 polymer ?
#
loop_
_entity_poly.entity_id
_entity_poly.type
_entity_poly.pdbx_seq_one_letter_code
_entity_poly.pdbx_strand_id
1 'polypeptide(L)'
;MERSCGILLHLSSLPSPYGIGTMGRAAYNFVDFLTAAGQSLWQLLPLGPTSCGDSPYQSFSSFAGNPYFIDLDMLVEDGLLLKSELDGIDWGENPEFVDYGKIYENRFKVLKIAAGRGIERDKAELERFVSDNRSWLPDYALFMALKRHFGMKAWFDWPDEEARLHKPEAVGKYAELLHEDVRFFEYNQFLFFKQWDALHKYAKAHGVKIIGDMPIYVAMDSADVWASPEFFLLDEKNVPVEVAGVPPDYFSEDGQLWGNPLYDYDAMRRDGYGWWIRRVDGASKFCDILRIDHFRGFESFWAVPFDAETAKVGRWVKGPGMDLVGRLTSWFSELGFIAEDLGLLTPEVHELLEQSGLPGMKVLEFAFDPKEPSNYLPHRYTQNCVCYVGTHDNAPVMAWRDEADAAEVEFAERYLAIGDAEGFNWGMIRGGMSSVASMFIAQMQDFLALGADARMNTPGTQFGNWRWRLKPNELTPELAAKLLDMAKMYGRYPAE
;
A
#
# COMPACT_ATOMS: atom_id res chain seq x y z
N MET A 1 19.21 -10.27 10.38
CA MET A 1 17.84 -9.97 10.85
C MET A 1 17.38 -11.11 11.77
N GLU A 2 16.69 -10.79 12.85
CA GLU A 2 16.00 -11.79 13.65
C GLU A 2 14.87 -12.43 12.87
N ARG A 3 14.61 -13.72 13.12
CA ARG A 3 13.48 -14.41 12.48
C ARG A 3 12.17 -13.85 13.04
N SER A 4 11.26 -13.52 12.16
CA SER A 4 9.98 -12.90 12.52
C SER A 4 8.84 -13.42 11.66
N CYS A 5 7.61 -13.21 12.09
CA CYS A 5 6.41 -13.52 11.33
C CYS A 5 5.36 -12.44 11.53
N GLY A 6 4.43 -12.36 10.60
CA GLY A 6 3.38 -11.36 10.60
C GLY A 6 2.21 -11.64 9.68
N ILE A 7 1.28 -10.72 9.70
CA ILE A 7 0.02 -10.81 8.97
C ILE A 7 -0.13 -9.62 8.04
N LEU A 8 -0.51 -9.90 6.79
CA LEU A 8 -0.96 -8.89 5.84
C LEU A 8 -2.46 -8.70 6.03
N LEU A 9 -2.86 -7.52 6.48
CA LEU A 9 -4.25 -7.08 6.61
C LEU A 9 -4.32 -5.56 6.48
N HIS A 10 -4.91 -5.06 5.41
CA HIS A 10 -5.03 -3.62 5.19
C HIS A 10 -6.01 -2.96 6.17
N LEU A 11 -5.83 -1.68 6.48
CA LEU A 11 -6.73 -0.94 7.37
C LEU A 11 -8.18 -0.97 6.89
N SER A 12 -8.43 -0.84 5.57
CA SER A 12 -9.79 -0.90 5.00
C SER A 12 -10.53 -2.19 5.36
N SER A 13 -9.78 -3.28 5.56
CA SER A 13 -10.32 -4.62 5.84
C SER A 13 -10.68 -4.84 7.32
N LEU A 14 -10.36 -3.92 8.22
CA LEU A 14 -10.76 -4.03 9.61
C LEU A 14 -12.27 -3.82 9.78
N PRO A 15 -12.91 -4.47 10.77
CA PRO A 15 -14.33 -4.24 11.05
C PRO A 15 -14.58 -2.81 11.54
N SER A 16 -15.68 -2.22 11.09
CA SER A 16 -16.09 -0.87 11.48
C SER A 16 -17.58 -0.70 11.22
N PRO A 17 -18.32 0.05 12.03
CA PRO A 17 -19.71 0.40 11.78
C PRO A 17 -19.88 1.43 10.66
N TYR A 18 -18.77 1.98 10.14
CA TYR A 18 -18.77 3.08 9.17
C TYR A 18 -18.35 2.65 7.77
N GLY A 19 -18.61 1.38 7.40
CA GLY A 19 -18.50 0.85 6.04
C GLY A 19 -17.08 0.56 5.55
N ILE A 20 -16.04 1.03 6.24
CA ILE A 20 -14.62 0.79 5.94
C ILE A 20 -13.85 0.75 7.25
N GLY A 21 -12.78 -0.05 7.31
CA GLY A 21 -11.89 -0.08 8.46
C GLY A 21 -11.21 1.26 8.72
N THR A 22 -10.94 1.57 9.98
CA THR A 22 -10.41 2.86 10.43
C THR A 22 -9.30 2.67 11.47
N MET A 23 -8.60 3.74 11.83
CA MET A 23 -7.57 3.78 12.88
C MET A 23 -8.17 3.80 14.30
N GLY A 24 -9.41 3.29 14.45
CA GLY A 24 -10.12 3.23 15.71
C GLY A 24 -9.89 1.90 16.46
N ARG A 25 -10.82 1.60 17.36
CA ARG A 25 -10.73 0.47 18.31
C ARG A 25 -10.38 -0.87 17.64
N ALA A 26 -10.89 -1.14 16.43
CA ALA A 26 -10.60 -2.39 15.72
C ALA A 26 -9.12 -2.53 15.36
N ALA A 27 -8.45 -1.41 15.01
CA ALA A 27 -7.02 -1.41 14.72
C ALA A 27 -6.18 -1.66 15.99
N TYR A 28 -6.53 -1.07 17.10
CA TYR A 28 -5.88 -1.36 18.39
C TYR A 28 -6.09 -2.81 18.84
N ASN A 29 -7.31 -3.32 18.71
CA ASN A 29 -7.61 -4.74 19.00
C ASN A 29 -6.84 -5.69 18.08
N PHE A 30 -6.57 -5.29 16.84
CA PHE A 30 -5.73 -6.10 15.94
C PHE A 30 -4.27 -6.11 16.38
N VAL A 31 -3.73 -5.01 16.87
CA VAL A 31 -2.39 -4.99 17.50
C VAL A 31 -2.33 -5.90 18.71
N ASP A 32 -3.35 -5.87 19.57
CA ASP A 32 -3.44 -6.77 20.75
C ASP A 32 -3.49 -8.23 20.30
N PHE A 33 -4.26 -8.55 19.26
CA PHE A 33 -4.31 -9.89 18.68
C PHE A 33 -2.96 -10.33 18.14
N LEU A 34 -2.26 -9.49 17.37
CA LEU A 34 -0.92 -9.79 16.86
C LEU A 34 0.06 -10.10 17.98
N THR A 35 0.03 -9.30 19.05
CA THR A 35 0.87 -9.51 20.24
C THR A 35 0.56 -10.85 20.89
N ALA A 36 -0.72 -11.14 21.12
CA ALA A 36 -1.16 -12.43 21.71
C ALA A 36 -0.83 -13.64 20.81
N ALA A 37 -0.84 -13.44 19.49
CA ALA A 37 -0.53 -14.43 18.47
C ALA A 37 0.99 -14.60 18.20
N GLY A 38 1.85 -13.84 18.88
CA GLY A 38 3.29 -13.87 18.67
C GLY A 38 3.73 -13.35 17.28
N GLN A 39 2.89 -12.51 16.67
CA GLN A 39 3.18 -11.87 15.37
C GLN A 39 3.82 -10.51 15.62
N SER A 40 5.03 -10.31 15.12
CA SER A 40 5.77 -9.05 15.32
C SER A 40 5.73 -8.12 14.11
N LEU A 41 5.02 -8.51 13.04
CA LEU A 41 4.91 -7.74 11.81
C LEU A 41 3.43 -7.58 11.41
N TRP A 42 3.05 -6.36 11.08
CA TRP A 42 1.77 -6.02 10.47
C TRP A 42 2.03 -5.38 9.10
N GLN A 43 1.71 -6.08 8.02
CA GLN A 43 1.85 -5.52 6.69
C GLN A 43 0.56 -4.83 6.24
N LEU A 44 0.73 -3.59 5.79
CA LEU A 44 -0.31 -2.74 5.21
C LEU A 44 -0.02 -2.48 3.73
N LEU A 45 -1.07 -2.24 2.96
CA LEU A 45 -0.99 -1.68 1.61
C LEU A 45 -0.80 -0.15 1.71
N PRO A 46 -0.53 0.57 0.60
CA PRO A 46 -0.36 2.02 0.66
C PRO A 46 -1.55 2.72 1.32
N LEU A 47 -1.26 3.66 2.23
CA LEU A 47 -2.28 4.35 3.03
C LEU A 47 -2.72 5.69 2.42
N GLY A 48 -2.34 5.99 1.19
CA GLY A 48 -2.68 7.23 0.49
C GLY A 48 -4.16 7.33 0.08
N PRO A 49 -4.64 8.55 -0.21
CA PRO A 49 -5.99 8.75 -0.70
C PRO A 49 -6.16 8.13 -2.08
N THR A 50 -7.19 7.29 -2.24
CA THR A 50 -7.44 6.52 -3.46
C THR A 50 -8.14 7.36 -4.53
N SER A 51 -7.84 7.06 -5.81
CA SER A 51 -8.47 7.64 -6.98
C SER A 51 -9.57 6.73 -7.55
N CYS A 52 -9.91 6.86 -8.82
CA CYS A 52 -10.85 5.98 -9.52
C CYS A 52 -10.36 4.52 -9.48
N GLY A 53 -11.28 3.58 -9.19
CA GLY A 53 -10.99 2.16 -9.04
C GLY A 53 -10.58 1.76 -7.61
N ASP A 54 -10.51 2.71 -6.68
CA ASP A 54 -10.28 2.51 -5.24
C ASP A 54 -8.93 1.84 -4.90
N SER A 55 -8.03 1.72 -5.90
CA SER A 55 -6.73 1.11 -5.72
C SER A 55 -5.82 1.95 -4.81
N PRO A 56 -5.25 1.38 -3.76
CA PRO A 56 -4.26 2.07 -2.92
C PRO A 56 -2.97 2.40 -3.69
N TYR A 57 -2.73 1.74 -4.84
CA TYR A 57 -1.56 1.98 -5.71
C TYR A 57 -1.76 3.13 -6.69
N GLN A 58 -3.00 3.68 -6.79
CA GLN A 58 -3.33 4.85 -7.60
C GLN A 58 -3.78 5.97 -6.66
N SER A 59 -2.81 6.64 -6.03
CA SER A 59 -3.06 7.66 -5.03
C SER A 59 -2.97 9.07 -5.59
N PHE A 60 -3.79 9.98 -5.07
CA PHE A 60 -3.68 11.42 -5.34
C PHE A 60 -2.42 12.08 -4.74
N SER A 61 -1.71 11.40 -3.86
CA SER A 61 -0.46 11.87 -3.28
C SER A 61 0.36 10.74 -2.68
N SER A 62 1.68 10.79 -2.82
CA SER A 62 2.64 9.89 -2.19
C SER A 62 2.87 10.20 -0.70
N PHE A 63 2.36 11.31 -0.20
CA PHE A 63 2.63 11.83 1.15
C PHE A 63 1.38 11.85 2.04
N ALA A 64 0.22 12.06 1.44
CA ALA A 64 -1.02 12.22 2.17
C ALA A 64 -1.58 10.88 2.67
N GLY A 65 -2.21 10.91 3.84
CA GLY A 65 -3.01 9.78 4.32
C GLY A 65 -4.45 9.83 3.81
N ASN A 66 -5.07 8.65 3.67
CA ASN A 66 -6.44 8.52 3.20
C ASN A 66 -7.46 8.94 4.27
N PRO A 67 -8.24 10.01 4.05
CA PRO A 67 -9.23 10.47 5.02
C PRO A 67 -10.32 9.42 5.37
N TYR A 68 -10.47 8.37 4.56
CA TYR A 68 -11.41 7.29 4.85
C TYR A 68 -11.02 6.50 6.10
N PHE A 69 -9.74 6.47 6.46
CA PHE A 69 -9.24 5.75 7.64
C PHE A 69 -9.33 6.55 8.95
N ILE A 70 -9.71 7.83 8.90
CA ILE A 70 -9.97 8.62 10.11
C ILE A 70 -11.15 7.99 10.86
N ASP A 71 -10.94 7.60 12.10
CA ASP A 71 -11.99 7.00 12.94
C ASP A 71 -12.98 8.06 13.44
N LEU A 72 -14.26 7.80 13.22
CA LEU A 72 -15.31 8.75 13.55
C LEU A 72 -15.71 8.71 15.05
N ASP A 73 -15.58 7.56 15.71
CA ASP A 73 -15.82 7.48 17.14
C ASP A 73 -14.77 8.26 17.93
N MET A 74 -13.50 8.23 17.50
CA MET A 74 -12.46 9.08 18.08
C MET A 74 -12.75 10.57 17.87
N LEU A 75 -13.37 10.96 16.76
CA LEU A 75 -13.80 12.35 16.55
C LEU A 75 -14.98 12.73 17.46
N VAL A 76 -15.85 11.77 17.81
CA VAL A 76 -16.92 11.97 18.81
C VAL A 76 -16.30 12.14 20.20
N GLU A 77 -15.36 11.31 20.58
CA GLU A 77 -14.63 11.39 21.85
C GLU A 77 -13.87 12.72 21.99
N ASP A 78 -13.27 13.20 20.91
CA ASP A 78 -12.60 14.51 20.84
C ASP A 78 -13.58 15.70 20.80
N GLY A 79 -14.92 15.45 20.76
CA GLY A 79 -15.95 16.50 20.69
C GLY A 79 -16.05 17.24 19.36
N LEU A 80 -15.46 16.67 18.30
CA LEU A 80 -15.54 17.20 16.93
C LEU A 80 -16.83 16.78 16.22
N LEU A 81 -17.41 15.66 16.64
CA LEU A 81 -18.70 15.15 16.17
C LEU A 81 -19.62 14.83 17.32
N LEU A 82 -20.91 14.83 17.06
CA LEU A 82 -21.92 14.23 17.93
C LEU A 82 -22.28 12.86 17.39
N LYS A 83 -22.51 11.88 18.27
CA LYS A 83 -22.93 10.53 17.83
C LYS A 83 -24.18 10.57 16.94
N SER A 84 -25.14 11.44 17.28
CA SER A 84 -26.36 11.64 16.50
C SER A 84 -26.14 12.16 15.07
N GLU A 85 -24.97 12.71 14.75
CA GLU A 85 -24.63 13.15 13.38
C GLU A 85 -24.17 11.99 12.51
N LEU A 86 -23.90 10.84 13.10
CA LEU A 86 -23.55 9.60 12.43
C LEU A 86 -24.75 8.68 12.26
N ASP A 87 -25.85 8.94 12.98
CA ASP A 87 -27.05 8.10 12.93
C ASP A 87 -27.77 8.24 11.59
N GLY A 88 -28.20 7.09 11.04
CA GLY A 88 -28.98 7.03 9.80
C GLY A 88 -28.18 7.28 8.52
N ILE A 89 -26.86 7.43 8.60
CA ILE A 89 -26.00 7.47 7.42
C ILE A 89 -25.84 6.07 6.85
N ASP A 90 -26.09 5.92 5.54
CA ASP A 90 -25.89 4.68 4.81
C ASP A 90 -24.40 4.50 4.45
N TRP A 91 -23.75 3.55 5.09
CA TRP A 91 -22.34 3.20 4.88
C TRP A 91 -22.16 1.93 4.03
N GLY A 92 -23.22 1.40 3.45
CA GLY A 92 -23.28 0.12 2.75
C GLY A 92 -23.95 -0.97 3.58
N GLU A 93 -24.61 -1.90 2.89
CA GLU A 93 -25.42 -2.94 3.55
C GLU A 93 -24.61 -4.17 3.97
N ASN A 94 -23.52 -4.48 3.24
CA ASN A 94 -22.72 -5.67 3.50
C ASN A 94 -21.51 -5.35 4.37
N PRO A 95 -21.45 -5.85 5.63
CA PRO A 95 -20.31 -5.58 6.53
C PRO A 95 -19.01 -6.28 6.10
N GLU A 96 -19.06 -7.24 5.20
CA GLU A 96 -17.89 -7.99 4.70
C GLU A 96 -17.22 -7.31 3.49
N PHE A 97 -17.86 -6.28 2.92
CA PHE A 97 -17.30 -5.55 1.78
C PHE A 97 -17.45 -4.04 1.92
N VAL A 98 -16.43 -3.31 1.50
CA VAL A 98 -16.49 -1.86 1.39
C VAL A 98 -17.38 -1.47 0.21
N ASP A 99 -18.34 -0.58 0.46
CA ASP A 99 -19.06 0.17 -0.59
C ASP A 99 -18.40 1.54 -0.75
N TYR A 100 -17.39 1.63 -1.64
CA TYR A 100 -16.65 2.87 -1.84
C TYR A 100 -17.55 4.02 -2.34
N GLY A 101 -18.62 3.73 -3.06
CA GLY A 101 -19.58 4.76 -3.48
C GLY A 101 -20.23 5.43 -2.28
N LYS A 102 -20.68 4.64 -1.28
CA LYS A 102 -21.25 5.15 -0.03
C LYS A 102 -20.21 5.87 0.84
N ILE A 103 -18.99 5.33 0.89
CA ILE A 103 -17.89 5.99 1.61
C ILE A 103 -17.60 7.35 0.98
N TYR A 104 -17.41 7.43 -0.33
CA TYR A 104 -17.17 8.67 -1.06
C TYR A 104 -18.30 9.70 -0.84
N GLU A 105 -19.55 9.26 -0.94
CA GLU A 105 -20.71 10.12 -0.77
C GLU A 105 -20.80 10.73 0.63
N ASN A 106 -20.52 9.97 1.69
CA ASN A 106 -20.87 10.34 3.05
C ASN A 106 -19.67 10.75 3.92
N ARG A 107 -18.47 10.17 3.71
CA ARG A 107 -17.31 10.41 4.59
C ARG A 107 -16.93 11.90 4.63
N PHE A 108 -16.81 12.55 3.49
CA PHE A 108 -16.43 13.95 3.44
C PHE A 108 -17.49 14.91 3.99
N LYS A 109 -18.78 14.53 3.94
CA LYS A 109 -19.85 15.33 4.59
C LYS A 109 -19.62 15.38 6.11
N VAL A 110 -19.35 14.21 6.71
CA VAL A 110 -19.10 14.09 8.14
C VAL A 110 -17.79 14.79 8.54
N LEU A 111 -16.71 14.58 7.78
CA LEU A 111 -15.44 15.25 8.05
C LEU A 111 -15.54 16.77 7.92
N LYS A 112 -16.43 17.29 7.06
CA LYS A 112 -16.67 18.73 6.96
C LYS A 112 -17.32 19.31 8.22
N ILE A 113 -18.19 18.56 8.89
CA ILE A 113 -18.75 18.96 10.19
C ILE A 113 -17.63 19.01 11.25
N ALA A 114 -16.80 17.99 11.32
CA ALA A 114 -15.66 17.95 12.24
C ALA A 114 -14.68 19.11 12.00
N ALA A 115 -14.33 19.39 10.73
CA ALA A 115 -13.45 20.49 10.35
C ALA A 115 -14.04 21.86 10.73
N GLY A 116 -15.35 22.07 10.52
CA GLY A 116 -16.03 23.30 10.91
C GLY A 116 -15.94 23.62 12.41
N ARG A 117 -15.79 22.60 13.26
CA ARG A 117 -15.58 22.76 14.72
C ARG A 117 -14.11 22.83 15.11
N GLY A 118 -13.29 22.07 14.39
CA GLY A 118 -11.91 21.80 14.80
C GLY A 118 -10.89 22.81 14.31
N ILE A 119 -11.03 23.38 13.12
CA ILE A 119 -10.01 24.26 12.51
C ILE A 119 -9.63 25.43 13.43
N GLU A 120 -10.59 26.13 14.01
CA GLU A 120 -10.32 27.23 14.93
C GLU A 120 -9.92 26.74 16.35
N ARG A 121 -10.52 25.62 16.80
CA ARG A 121 -10.19 25.03 18.10
C ARG A 121 -8.74 24.58 18.17
N ASP A 122 -8.28 23.90 17.13
CA ASP A 122 -6.97 23.23 17.06
C ASP A 122 -5.95 24.09 16.27
N LYS A 123 -6.23 25.40 16.09
CA LYS A 123 -5.48 26.29 15.19
C LYS A 123 -3.97 26.24 15.37
N ALA A 124 -3.50 26.32 16.62
CA ALA A 124 -2.06 26.35 16.90
C ALA A 124 -1.34 25.04 16.51
N GLU A 125 -2.02 23.90 16.72
CA GLU A 125 -1.50 22.56 16.37
C GLU A 125 -1.56 22.34 14.84
N LEU A 126 -2.65 22.79 14.21
CA LEU A 126 -2.82 22.75 12.77
C LEU A 126 -1.76 23.59 12.05
N GLU A 127 -1.50 24.84 12.50
CA GLU A 127 -0.48 25.69 11.91
C GLU A 127 0.93 25.08 12.02
N ARG A 128 1.23 24.43 13.15
CA ARG A 128 2.48 23.70 13.34
C ARG A 128 2.54 22.53 12.35
N PHE A 129 1.48 21.71 12.26
CA PHE A 129 1.42 20.58 11.33
C PHE A 129 1.61 21.01 9.87
N VAL A 130 0.95 22.09 9.44
CA VAL A 130 1.12 22.67 8.09
C VAL A 130 2.56 23.12 7.88
N SER A 131 3.17 23.81 8.85
CA SER A 131 4.56 24.24 8.78
C SER A 131 5.54 23.09 8.67
N ASP A 132 5.34 22.02 9.47
CA ASP A 132 6.21 20.85 9.48
C ASP A 132 6.09 20.02 8.17
N ASN A 133 4.95 20.13 7.48
CA ASN A 133 4.65 19.42 6.22
C ASN A 133 4.61 20.35 5.00
N ARG A 134 5.24 21.54 5.08
CA ARG A 134 5.21 22.57 4.03
C ARG A 134 5.77 22.12 2.66
N SER A 135 6.52 21.02 2.62
CA SER A 135 7.12 20.49 1.39
C SER A 135 6.14 19.74 0.48
N TRP A 136 4.93 19.41 0.96
CA TRP A 136 3.95 18.66 0.19
C TRP A 136 2.50 19.06 0.50
N LEU A 137 2.17 19.39 1.75
CA LEU A 137 0.80 19.59 2.20
C LEU A 137 0.07 20.75 1.52
N PRO A 138 0.69 21.93 1.31
CA PRO A 138 0.02 23.03 0.61
C PRO A 138 -0.38 22.68 -0.83
N ASP A 139 0.53 22.02 -1.57
CA ASP A 139 0.25 21.59 -2.95
C ASP A 139 -0.83 20.51 -2.98
N TYR A 140 -0.79 19.53 -2.09
CA TYR A 140 -1.83 18.52 -1.97
C TYR A 140 -3.19 19.11 -1.62
N ALA A 141 -3.25 19.98 -0.62
CA ALA A 141 -4.51 20.59 -0.18
C ALA A 141 -5.14 21.47 -1.29
N LEU A 142 -4.32 22.24 -1.98
CA LEU A 142 -4.77 23.03 -3.14
C LEU A 142 -5.18 22.13 -4.30
N PHE A 143 -4.42 21.08 -4.62
CA PHE A 143 -4.76 20.09 -5.65
C PHE A 143 -6.14 19.49 -5.41
N MET A 144 -6.43 19.03 -4.19
CA MET A 144 -7.72 18.45 -3.82
C MET A 144 -8.85 19.49 -3.85
N ALA A 145 -8.58 20.73 -3.44
CA ALA A 145 -9.52 21.84 -3.55
C ALA A 145 -9.86 22.14 -5.01
N LEU A 146 -8.86 22.17 -5.90
CA LEU A 146 -9.03 22.34 -7.35
C LEU A 146 -9.78 21.18 -7.98
N LYS A 147 -9.45 19.92 -7.63
CA LYS A 147 -10.21 18.74 -8.10
C LYS A 147 -11.69 18.88 -7.76
N ARG A 148 -11.98 19.27 -6.52
CA ARG A 148 -13.36 19.48 -6.07
C ARG A 148 -14.03 20.64 -6.84
N HIS A 149 -13.33 21.76 -7.02
CA HIS A 149 -13.81 22.93 -7.78
C HIS A 149 -14.12 22.58 -9.24
N PHE A 150 -13.30 21.75 -9.88
CA PHE A 150 -13.48 21.30 -11.26
C PHE A 150 -14.25 19.99 -11.40
N GLY A 151 -15.00 19.56 -10.37
CA GLY A 151 -15.88 18.40 -10.44
C GLY A 151 -15.15 17.06 -10.46
N MET A 152 -14.05 16.94 -9.73
CA MET A 152 -13.18 15.76 -9.60
C MET A 152 -12.52 15.31 -10.91
N LYS A 153 -12.48 16.17 -11.93
CA LYS A 153 -11.73 15.89 -13.17
C LYS A 153 -10.24 15.69 -12.87
N ALA A 154 -9.57 14.89 -13.67
CA ALA A 154 -8.12 14.81 -13.65
C ALA A 154 -7.51 16.21 -13.92
N TRP A 155 -6.36 16.48 -13.30
CA TRP A 155 -5.78 17.84 -13.39
C TRP A 155 -5.44 18.23 -14.83
N PHE A 156 -5.06 17.29 -15.68
CA PHE A 156 -4.76 17.53 -17.10
C PHE A 156 -6.02 17.85 -17.94
N ASP A 157 -7.24 17.64 -17.39
CA ASP A 157 -8.54 18.01 -17.99
C ASP A 157 -9.15 19.26 -17.37
N TRP A 158 -8.46 19.96 -16.49
CA TRP A 158 -8.97 21.21 -15.92
C TRP A 158 -9.09 22.30 -17.00
N PRO A 159 -10.16 23.10 -16.98
CA PRO A 159 -10.40 24.11 -18.03
C PRO A 159 -9.43 25.30 -17.97
N ASP A 160 -8.84 25.60 -16.80
CA ASP A 160 -7.86 26.67 -16.60
C ASP A 160 -6.45 26.12 -16.88
N GLU A 161 -5.86 26.54 -17.99
CA GLU A 161 -4.53 26.07 -18.42
C GLU A 161 -3.41 26.50 -17.46
N GLU A 162 -3.49 27.70 -16.88
CA GLU A 162 -2.48 28.17 -15.94
C GLU A 162 -2.52 27.37 -14.64
N ALA A 163 -3.74 26.96 -14.20
CA ALA A 163 -3.90 26.04 -13.08
C ALA A 163 -3.36 24.63 -13.40
N ARG A 164 -3.62 24.10 -14.62
CA ARG A 164 -3.04 22.83 -15.07
C ARG A 164 -1.52 22.83 -15.04
N LEU A 165 -0.92 23.92 -15.52
CA LEU A 165 0.53 24.07 -15.63
C LEU A 165 1.18 24.54 -14.32
N HIS A 166 0.45 24.52 -13.20
CA HIS A 166 0.95 24.94 -11.88
C HIS A 166 1.65 26.31 -11.90
N LYS A 167 1.09 27.29 -12.66
CA LYS A 167 1.69 28.62 -12.73
C LYS A 167 1.52 29.37 -11.41
N PRO A 168 2.57 30.05 -10.88
CA PRO A 168 2.54 30.69 -9.56
C PRO A 168 1.36 31.65 -9.35
N GLU A 169 0.98 32.42 -10.40
CA GLU A 169 -0.14 33.34 -10.35
C GLU A 169 -1.49 32.62 -10.19
N ALA A 170 -1.68 31.51 -10.92
CA ALA A 170 -2.88 30.68 -10.80
C ALA A 170 -2.92 29.95 -9.44
N VAL A 171 -1.80 29.41 -8.98
CA VAL A 171 -1.67 28.79 -7.66
C VAL A 171 -2.08 29.80 -6.57
N GLY A 172 -1.54 31.02 -6.58
CA GLY A 172 -1.90 32.06 -5.62
C GLY A 172 -3.38 32.47 -5.67
N LYS A 173 -3.90 32.67 -6.88
CA LYS A 173 -5.33 33.00 -7.12
C LYS A 173 -6.27 31.94 -6.57
N TYR A 174 -6.01 30.66 -6.86
CA TYR A 174 -6.87 29.57 -6.41
C TYR A 174 -6.68 29.24 -4.92
N ALA A 175 -5.51 29.40 -4.36
CA ALA A 175 -5.28 29.25 -2.93
C ALA A 175 -6.10 30.28 -2.11
N GLU A 176 -6.24 31.53 -2.62
CA GLU A 176 -7.10 32.54 -2.01
C GLU A 176 -8.60 32.23 -2.24
N LEU A 177 -8.97 31.92 -3.49
CA LEU A 177 -10.37 31.64 -3.87
C LEU A 177 -10.95 30.43 -3.14
N LEU A 178 -10.17 29.38 -2.95
CA LEU A 178 -10.57 28.09 -2.38
C LEU A 178 -10.03 27.90 -0.95
N HIS A 179 -9.70 28.99 -0.27
CA HIS A 179 -9.07 28.95 1.05
C HIS A 179 -9.79 28.03 2.06
N GLU A 180 -11.12 28.06 2.10
CA GLU A 180 -11.89 27.18 2.99
C GLU A 180 -11.72 25.69 2.68
N ASP A 181 -11.71 25.31 1.38
CA ASP A 181 -11.51 23.94 0.97
C ASP A 181 -10.04 23.52 1.17
N VAL A 182 -9.06 24.40 0.94
CA VAL A 182 -7.65 24.14 1.27
C VAL A 182 -7.50 23.83 2.76
N ARG A 183 -8.04 24.70 3.64
CA ARG A 183 -8.01 24.48 5.10
C ARG A 183 -8.71 23.20 5.52
N PHE A 184 -9.79 22.81 4.84
CA PHE A 184 -10.47 21.54 5.06
C PHE A 184 -9.57 20.34 4.76
N PHE A 185 -8.86 20.34 3.63
CA PHE A 185 -7.95 19.24 3.29
C PHE A 185 -6.72 19.20 4.19
N GLU A 186 -6.15 20.35 4.56
CA GLU A 186 -5.08 20.42 5.57
C GLU A 186 -5.52 19.82 6.91
N TYR A 187 -6.74 20.16 7.38
CA TYR A 187 -7.26 19.66 8.64
C TYR A 187 -7.54 18.16 8.61
N ASN A 188 -8.03 17.61 7.48
CA ASN A 188 -8.17 16.17 7.34
C ASN A 188 -6.83 15.44 7.43
N GLN A 189 -5.77 15.99 6.88
CA GLN A 189 -4.43 15.42 7.03
C GLN A 189 -3.93 15.53 8.47
N PHE A 190 -4.17 16.64 9.14
CA PHE A 190 -3.87 16.79 10.57
C PHE A 190 -4.58 15.72 11.41
N LEU A 191 -5.87 15.50 11.20
CA LEU A 191 -6.64 14.46 11.91
C LEU A 191 -6.11 13.05 11.60
N PHE A 192 -5.81 12.78 10.33
CA PHE A 192 -5.26 11.50 9.91
C PHE A 192 -3.94 11.20 10.63
N PHE A 193 -2.98 12.10 10.56
CA PHE A 193 -1.67 11.89 11.18
C PHE A 193 -1.74 11.85 12.71
N LYS A 194 -2.64 12.63 13.34
CA LYS A 194 -2.88 12.55 14.77
C LYS A 194 -3.30 11.13 15.20
N GLN A 195 -4.23 10.51 14.47
CA GLN A 195 -4.70 9.15 14.77
C GLN A 195 -3.67 8.10 14.37
N TRP A 196 -3.02 8.26 13.21
CA TRP A 196 -1.98 7.35 12.74
C TRP A 196 -0.80 7.28 13.71
N ASP A 197 -0.26 8.42 14.14
CA ASP A 197 0.85 8.48 15.08
C ASP A 197 0.53 7.79 16.39
N ALA A 198 -0.70 7.92 16.88
CA ALA A 198 -1.15 7.24 18.08
C ALA A 198 -1.19 5.72 17.89
N LEU A 199 -1.76 5.22 16.79
CA LEU A 199 -1.83 3.79 16.46
C LEU A 199 -0.43 3.20 16.23
N HIS A 200 0.43 3.87 15.47
CA HIS A 200 1.80 3.41 15.19
C HIS A 200 2.65 3.33 16.47
N LYS A 201 2.55 4.33 17.34
CA LYS A 201 3.18 4.30 18.67
C LYS A 201 2.66 3.15 19.53
N TYR A 202 1.36 2.87 19.46
CA TYR A 202 0.75 1.75 20.16
C TYR A 202 1.30 0.41 19.66
N ALA A 203 1.31 0.19 18.34
CA ALA A 203 1.88 -1.02 17.73
C ALA A 203 3.33 -1.22 18.15
N LYS A 204 4.15 -0.18 18.07
CA LYS A 204 5.56 -0.22 18.46
C LYS A 204 5.76 -0.55 19.95
N ALA A 205 4.92 0.01 20.84
CA ALA A 205 4.95 -0.29 22.27
C ALA A 205 4.59 -1.74 22.58
N HIS A 206 3.84 -2.41 21.70
CA HIS A 206 3.48 -3.83 21.79
C HIS A 206 4.40 -4.76 21.01
N GLY A 207 5.54 -4.27 20.51
CA GLY A 207 6.53 -5.06 19.78
C GLY A 207 6.12 -5.40 18.34
N VAL A 208 5.10 -4.75 17.80
CA VAL A 208 4.63 -4.92 16.42
C VAL A 208 5.23 -3.83 15.54
N LYS A 209 5.99 -4.22 14.51
CA LYS A 209 6.49 -3.33 13.46
C LYS A 209 5.52 -3.30 12.28
N ILE A 210 5.33 -2.14 11.72
CA ILE A 210 4.50 -1.96 10.53
C ILE A 210 5.36 -2.07 9.28
N ILE A 211 4.97 -2.95 8.36
CA ILE A 211 5.49 -2.99 7.00
C ILE A 211 4.54 -2.16 6.14
N GLY A 212 5.05 -1.04 5.61
CA GLY A 212 4.35 -0.22 4.62
C GLY A 212 4.70 -0.65 3.21
N ASP A 213 3.95 -0.14 2.25
CA ASP A 213 4.11 -0.44 0.83
C ASP A 213 4.18 0.86 0.02
N MET A 214 5.16 0.94 -0.86
CA MET A 214 5.39 2.11 -1.70
C MET A 214 5.48 1.68 -3.16
N PRO A 215 4.46 2.01 -3.99
CA PRO A 215 4.56 1.82 -5.42
C PRO A 215 5.76 2.57 -5.99
N ILE A 216 6.52 1.96 -6.91
CA ILE A 216 7.65 2.66 -7.53
C ILE A 216 7.16 3.93 -8.26
N TYR A 217 6.03 3.86 -8.97
CA TYR A 217 5.46 4.99 -9.69
C TYR A 217 4.41 5.73 -8.86
N VAL A 218 4.11 6.94 -9.29
CA VAL A 218 2.99 7.75 -8.79
C VAL A 218 1.88 7.82 -9.85
N ALA A 219 0.64 8.05 -9.42
CA ALA A 219 -0.46 8.23 -10.35
C ALA A 219 -0.27 9.51 -11.18
N MET A 220 -0.64 9.48 -12.47
CA MET A 220 -0.61 10.68 -13.31
C MET A 220 -1.53 11.77 -12.72
N ASP A 221 -2.72 11.39 -12.26
CA ASP A 221 -3.65 12.30 -11.60
C ASP A 221 -3.34 12.42 -10.10
N SER A 222 -2.19 13.04 -9.79
CA SER A 222 -1.71 13.26 -8.42
C SER A 222 -1.13 14.65 -8.22
N ALA A 223 -1.11 15.11 -6.98
CA ALA A 223 -0.44 16.33 -6.57
C ALA A 223 1.07 16.27 -6.84
N ASP A 224 1.66 15.06 -6.76
CA ASP A 224 3.09 14.83 -7.01
C ASP A 224 3.49 15.22 -8.43
N VAL A 225 2.74 14.78 -9.44
CA VAL A 225 3.01 15.10 -10.85
C VAL A 225 2.63 16.53 -11.16
N TRP A 226 1.48 17.01 -10.67
CA TRP A 226 1.00 18.36 -10.90
C TRP A 226 1.94 19.44 -10.34
N ALA A 227 2.47 19.24 -9.13
CA ALA A 227 3.31 20.23 -8.45
C ALA A 227 4.80 20.14 -8.83
N SER A 228 5.26 18.99 -9.35
CA SER A 228 6.68 18.77 -9.67
C SER A 228 6.87 18.10 -11.04
N PRO A 229 6.28 18.64 -12.12
CA PRO A 229 6.29 18.01 -13.45
C PRO A 229 7.71 17.84 -14.03
N GLU A 230 8.70 18.62 -13.56
CA GLU A 230 10.10 18.57 -14.00
C GLU A 230 10.83 17.26 -13.68
N PHE A 231 10.27 16.43 -12.81
CA PHE A 231 10.83 15.11 -12.47
C PHE A 231 10.24 13.95 -13.28
N PHE A 232 9.36 14.25 -14.23
CA PHE A 232 8.67 13.24 -15.05
C PHE A 232 8.91 13.50 -16.54
N LEU A 233 8.85 12.41 -17.33
CA LEU A 233 8.98 12.49 -18.80
C LEU A 233 7.68 12.98 -19.43
N LEU A 234 7.45 14.29 -19.35
CA LEU A 234 6.28 14.99 -19.88
C LEU A 234 6.69 15.93 -21.01
N ASP A 235 5.75 16.24 -21.90
CA ASP A 235 5.91 17.27 -22.92
C ASP A 235 5.69 18.69 -22.36
N GLU A 236 5.76 19.71 -23.21
CA GLU A 236 5.57 21.12 -22.85
C GLU A 236 4.16 21.43 -22.30
N LYS A 237 3.19 20.53 -22.48
CA LYS A 237 1.82 20.63 -21.96
C LYS A 237 1.58 19.75 -20.73
N ASN A 238 2.65 19.20 -20.18
CA ASN A 238 2.64 18.21 -19.10
C ASN A 238 1.84 16.94 -19.45
N VAL A 239 1.86 16.51 -20.72
CA VAL A 239 1.31 15.23 -21.16
C VAL A 239 2.45 14.20 -21.19
N PRO A 240 2.25 12.97 -20.68
CA PRO A 240 3.26 11.92 -20.75
C PRO A 240 3.65 11.59 -22.20
N VAL A 241 4.93 11.44 -22.46
CA VAL A 241 5.44 10.94 -23.75
C VAL A 241 5.36 9.42 -23.78
N GLU A 242 5.75 8.80 -22.69
CA GLU A 242 5.70 7.37 -22.44
C GLU A 242 5.20 7.12 -21.01
N VAL A 243 4.58 5.97 -20.79
CA VAL A 243 4.04 5.56 -19.49
C VAL A 243 4.60 4.20 -19.07
N ALA A 244 4.49 3.91 -17.78
CA ALA A 244 4.92 2.66 -17.20
C ALA A 244 3.97 1.51 -17.57
N GLY A 245 4.56 0.32 -17.70
CA GLY A 245 3.86 -0.92 -17.90
C GLY A 245 4.76 -2.13 -17.67
N VAL A 246 4.26 -3.30 -18.02
CA VAL A 246 4.99 -4.56 -18.04
C VAL A 246 4.75 -5.23 -19.40
N PRO A 247 5.78 -5.79 -20.06
CA PRO A 247 5.60 -6.46 -21.33
C PRO A 247 4.70 -7.70 -21.18
N PRO A 248 4.20 -8.25 -22.30
CA PRO A 248 3.52 -9.55 -22.30
C PRO A 248 4.32 -10.63 -21.59
N ASP A 249 3.63 -11.40 -20.78
CA ASP A 249 4.18 -12.54 -20.05
C ASP A 249 3.18 -13.72 -20.02
N TYR A 250 3.45 -14.75 -19.22
CA TYR A 250 2.56 -15.91 -19.07
C TYR A 250 1.19 -15.56 -18.44
N PHE A 251 1.10 -14.45 -17.70
CA PHE A 251 -0.11 -14.02 -16.99
C PHE A 251 -0.96 -13.06 -17.82
N SER A 252 -0.35 -12.32 -18.76
CA SER A 252 -1.05 -11.35 -19.60
C SER A 252 -0.48 -11.33 -21.01
N GLU A 253 -1.27 -11.79 -21.99
CA GLU A 253 -0.91 -11.76 -23.41
C GLU A 253 -0.73 -10.34 -23.96
N ASP A 254 -1.38 -9.35 -23.36
CA ASP A 254 -1.30 -7.93 -23.73
C ASP A 254 -0.29 -7.14 -22.88
N GLY A 255 0.34 -7.79 -21.88
CA GLY A 255 1.09 -7.14 -20.84
C GLY A 255 0.18 -6.33 -19.92
N GLN A 256 0.75 -5.50 -19.08
CA GLN A 256 0.00 -4.61 -18.20
C GLN A 256 0.34 -3.15 -18.50
N LEU A 257 -0.64 -2.38 -18.92
CA LEU A 257 -0.50 -0.94 -19.14
C LEU A 257 -0.95 -0.20 -17.86
N TRP A 258 0.01 0.27 -17.08
CA TRP A 258 -0.28 0.93 -15.80
C TRP A 258 -0.64 2.41 -15.95
N GLY A 259 -0.13 3.07 -17.00
CA GLY A 259 -0.47 4.47 -17.28
C GLY A 259 0.21 5.51 -16.37
N ASN A 260 1.08 5.09 -15.45
CA ASN A 260 1.84 6.00 -14.61
C ASN A 260 2.91 6.72 -15.43
N PRO A 261 3.18 8.03 -15.18
CA PRO A 261 4.25 8.74 -15.86
C PRO A 261 5.62 8.20 -15.45
N LEU A 262 6.54 8.16 -16.39
CA LEU A 262 7.91 7.75 -16.16
C LEU A 262 8.73 8.90 -15.56
N TYR A 263 9.73 8.56 -14.74
CA TYR A 263 10.63 9.53 -14.14
C TYR A 263 11.70 10.01 -15.11
N ASP A 264 12.02 11.31 -15.09
CA ASP A 264 13.27 11.85 -15.62
C ASP A 264 14.39 11.63 -14.59
N TYR A 265 15.00 10.45 -14.62
CA TYR A 265 16.09 10.12 -13.70
C TYR A 265 17.33 11.00 -13.89
N ASP A 266 17.52 11.63 -15.05
CA ASP A 266 18.61 12.57 -15.27
C ASP A 266 18.34 13.91 -14.58
N ALA A 267 17.10 14.42 -14.61
CA ALA A 267 16.69 15.56 -13.80
C ALA A 267 16.81 15.27 -12.30
N MET A 268 16.32 14.10 -11.86
CA MET A 268 16.41 13.68 -10.46
C MET A 268 17.87 13.53 -9.98
N ARG A 269 18.76 13.01 -10.84
CA ARG A 269 20.20 12.91 -10.53
C ARG A 269 20.83 14.29 -10.35
N ARG A 270 20.47 15.26 -11.19
CA ARG A 270 20.93 16.65 -11.06
C ARG A 270 20.45 17.30 -9.77
N ASP A 271 19.25 16.95 -9.28
CA ASP A 271 18.69 17.36 -7.98
C ASP A 271 19.28 16.53 -6.80
N GLY A 272 20.21 15.63 -7.05
CA GLY A 272 20.75 14.73 -6.01
C GLY A 272 19.74 13.72 -5.48
N TYR A 273 18.70 13.41 -6.24
CA TYR A 273 17.55 12.58 -5.86
C TYR A 273 16.74 13.13 -4.68
N GLY A 274 16.72 14.45 -4.51
CA GLY A 274 16.00 15.11 -3.43
C GLY A 274 14.50 14.76 -3.42
N TRP A 275 13.88 14.61 -4.58
CA TRP A 275 12.49 14.17 -4.70
C TRP A 275 12.28 12.77 -4.11
N TRP A 276 13.14 11.79 -4.43
CA TRP A 276 13.08 10.43 -3.88
C TRP A 276 13.35 10.38 -2.38
N ILE A 277 14.30 11.20 -1.90
CA ILE A 277 14.59 11.32 -0.46
C ILE A 277 13.34 11.82 0.27
N ARG A 278 12.67 12.88 -0.23
CA ARG A 278 11.41 13.37 0.37
C ARG A 278 10.31 12.32 0.32
N ARG A 279 10.19 11.56 -0.78
CA ARG A 279 9.17 10.51 -0.91
C ARG A 279 9.36 9.40 0.10
N VAL A 280 10.59 8.90 0.27
CA VAL A 280 10.89 7.86 1.27
C VAL A 280 10.76 8.41 2.69
N ASP A 281 11.15 9.67 2.96
CA ASP A 281 10.90 10.33 4.24
C ASP A 281 9.39 10.39 4.56
N GLY A 282 8.57 10.74 3.57
CA GLY A 282 7.10 10.71 3.71
C GLY A 282 6.58 9.30 4.01
N ALA A 283 7.02 8.30 3.24
CA ALA A 283 6.63 6.90 3.43
C ALA A 283 7.08 6.33 4.79
N SER A 284 8.25 6.73 5.29
CA SER A 284 8.78 6.28 6.59
C SER A 284 7.93 6.73 7.79
N LYS A 285 7.07 7.74 7.62
CA LYS A 285 6.10 8.14 8.66
C LYS A 285 4.98 7.12 8.83
N PHE A 286 4.78 6.26 7.84
CA PHE A 286 3.73 5.24 7.84
C PHE A 286 4.24 3.85 8.26
N CYS A 287 5.54 3.62 8.43
CA CYS A 287 6.05 2.28 8.66
C CYS A 287 7.44 2.24 9.31
N ASP A 288 7.80 1.05 9.82
CA ASP A 288 9.13 0.70 10.32
C ASP A 288 9.96 -0.04 9.26
N ILE A 289 9.28 -0.69 8.30
CA ILE A 289 9.87 -1.40 7.17
C ILE A 289 9.10 -0.98 5.93
N LEU A 290 9.79 -0.57 4.87
CA LEU A 290 9.20 -0.12 3.62
C LEU A 290 9.40 -1.16 2.53
N ARG A 291 8.31 -1.78 2.04
CA ARG A 291 8.32 -2.59 0.83
C ARG A 291 8.31 -1.65 -0.38
N ILE A 292 9.30 -1.80 -1.24
CA ILE A 292 9.35 -1.10 -2.52
C ILE A 292 8.74 -2.02 -3.57
N ASP A 293 7.57 -1.64 -4.03
CA ASP A 293 6.85 -2.35 -5.08
C ASP A 293 7.53 -2.15 -6.43
N HIS A 294 7.58 -3.20 -7.24
CA HIS A 294 8.24 -3.25 -8.56
C HIS A 294 9.72 -2.80 -8.51
N PHE A 295 10.51 -3.29 -7.55
CA PHE A 295 11.92 -2.93 -7.35
C PHE A 295 12.78 -3.08 -8.60
N ARG A 296 12.45 -4.06 -9.47
CA ARG A 296 13.16 -4.25 -10.74
C ARG A 296 13.18 -2.99 -11.60
N GLY A 297 12.18 -2.09 -11.48
CA GLY A 297 12.10 -0.83 -12.22
C GLY A 297 13.27 0.12 -11.94
N PHE A 298 14.02 -0.06 -10.85
CA PHE A 298 15.25 0.67 -10.61
C PHE A 298 16.43 0.15 -11.47
N GLU A 299 16.38 -1.10 -11.91
CA GLU A 299 17.35 -1.65 -12.86
C GLU A 299 16.97 -1.30 -14.31
N SER A 300 15.78 -1.69 -14.72
CA SER A 300 15.18 -1.35 -16.00
C SER A 300 13.67 -1.42 -15.91
N PHE A 301 13.01 -0.53 -16.64
CA PHE A 301 11.56 -0.43 -16.68
C PHE A 301 11.04 -0.49 -18.12
N TRP A 302 9.81 -0.95 -18.28
CA TRP A 302 9.15 -1.05 -19.57
C TRP A 302 8.42 0.26 -19.87
N ALA A 303 8.90 0.99 -20.87
CA ALA A 303 8.33 2.24 -21.34
C ALA A 303 7.39 1.94 -22.53
N VAL A 304 6.14 2.37 -22.41
CA VAL A 304 5.09 2.17 -23.41
C VAL A 304 4.68 3.54 -23.95
N PRO A 305 4.52 3.75 -25.26
CA PRO A 305 4.00 4.99 -25.80
C PRO A 305 2.66 5.38 -25.14
N PHE A 306 2.48 6.65 -24.83
CA PHE A 306 1.30 7.13 -24.08
C PHE A 306 -0.05 6.83 -24.76
N ASP A 307 -0.07 6.80 -26.09
CA ASP A 307 -1.26 6.53 -26.92
C ASP A 307 -1.47 5.03 -27.23
N ALA A 308 -0.64 4.15 -26.70
CA ALA A 308 -0.78 2.70 -26.91
C ALA A 308 -1.98 2.13 -26.18
N GLU A 309 -2.72 1.23 -26.82
CA GLU A 309 -3.89 0.55 -26.24
C GLU A 309 -3.49 -0.62 -25.31
N THR A 310 -2.28 -1.17 -25.50
CA THR A 310 -1.75 -2.30 -24.73
C THR A 310 -0.26 -2.10 -24.45
N ALA A 311 0.30 -2.89 -23.55
CA ALA A 311 1.73 -2.87 -23.26
C ALA A 311 2.60 -3.72 -24.23
N LYS A 312 2.03 -4.27 -25.31
CA LYS A 312 2.77 -5.07 -26.31
C LYS A 312 3.88 -4.29 -27.00
N VAL A 313 3.65 -3.02 -27.25
CA VAL A 313 4.62 -2.15 -27.93
C VAL A 313 5.29 -1.27 -26.89
N GLY A 314 6.52 -1.59 -26.57
CA GLY A 314 7.31 -0.84 -25.61
C GLY A 314 8.78 -1.13 -25.76
N ARG A 315 9.59 -0.58 -24.87
CA ARG A 315 11.04 -0.80 -24.82
C ARG A 315 11.56 -0.82 -23.40
N TRP A 316 12.57 -1.61 -23.14
CA TRP A 316 13.31 -1.56 -21.89
C TRP A 316 14.18 -0.31 -21.83
N VAL A 317 14.07 0.42 -20.73
CA VAL A 317 14.87 1.61 -20.41
C VAL A 317 15.62 1.36 -19.12
N LYS A 318 16.93 1.68 -19.11
CA LYS A 318 17.79 1.51 -17.95
C LYS A 318 17.36 2.46 -16.84
N GLY A 319 17.20 1.95 -15.64
CA GLY A 319 16.89 2.72 -14.43
C GLY A 319 18.16 3.28 -13.76
N PRO A 320 18.01 3.96 -12.61
CA PRO A 320 19.10 4.59 -11.88
C PRO A 320 20.00 3.60 -11.12
N GLY A 321 19.57 2.36 -10.93
CA GLY A 321 20.31 1.30 -10.25
C GLY A 321 20.80 1.69 -8.86
N MET A 322 22.01 1.24 -8.53
CA MET A 322 22.64 1.51 -7.22
C MET A 322 22.91 2.99 -6.96
N ASP A 323 22.93 3.87 -7.98
CA ASP A 323 23.10 5.31 -7.77
C ASP A 323 21.93 5.89 -6.92
N LEU A 324 20.71 5.44 -7.16
CA LEU A 324 19.56 5.79 -6.33
C LEU A 324 19.41 4.88 -5.11
N VAL A 325 19.38 3.55 -5.32
CA VAL A 325 19.12 2.58 -4.24
C VAL A 325 20.14 2.70 -3.12
N GLY A 326 21.44 2.79 -3.46
CA GLY A 326 22.51 2.97 -2.48
C GLY A 326 22.41 4.29 -1.70
N ARG A 327 21.89 5.33 -2.36
CA ARG A 327 21.65 6.63 -1.71
C ARG A 327 20.49 6.56 -0.72
N LEU A 328 19.38 5.92 -1.09
CA LEU A 328 18.21 5.75 -0.21
C LEU A 328 18.54 4.89 1.02
N THR A 329 19.19 3.75 0.82
CA THR A 329 19.56 2.85 1.92
C THR A 329 20.58 3.47 2.87
N SER A 330 21.50 4.31 2.35
CA SER A 330 22.46 5.04 3.18
C SER A 330 21.82 6.21 3.95
N TRP A 331 20.86 6.91 3.32
CA TRP A 331 20.16 8.03 3.95
C TRP A 331 19.22 7.58 5.07
N PHE A 332 18.52 6.46 4.84
CA PHE A 332 17.54 5.89 5.76
C PHE A 332 18.05 4.61 6.43
N SER A 333 19.23 4.68 7.05
CA SER A 333 19.91 3.51 7.67
C SER A 333 19.08 2.81 8.77
N GLU A 334 18.15 3.50 9.41
CA GLU A 334 17.28 2.97 10.46
C GLU A 334 15.96 2.40 9.93
N LEU A 335 15.59 2.70 8.67
CA LEU A 335 14.41 2.16 8.01
C LEU A 335 14.73 0.79 7.41
N GLY A 336 13.92 -0.22 7.74
CA GLY A 336 13.99 -1.50 7.03
C GLY A 336 13.47 -1.34 5.60
N PHE A 337 14.04 -2.08 4.64
CA PHE A 337 13.53 -2.15 3.28
C PHE A 337 13.28 -3.60 2.87
N ILE A 338 12.26 -3.81 2.02
CA ILE A 338 11.98 -5.06 1.30
C ILE A 338 11.91 -4.70 -0.18
N ALA A 339 12.59 -5.45 -1.03
CA ALA A 339 12.51 -5.30 -2.46
C ALA A 339 11.49 -6.30 -3.03
N GLU A 340 10.46 -5.81 -3.72
CA GLU A 340 9.59 -6.69 -4.49
C GLU A 340 10.30 -7.07 -5.80
N ASP A 341 10.80 -8.30 -5.86
CA ASP A 341 11.55 -8.90 -6.96
C ASP A 341 10.75 -10.04 -7.62
N LEU A 342 9.47 -9.82 -7.87
CA LEU A 342 8.60 -10.78 -8.54
C LEU A 342 8.59 -10.57 -10.07
N GLY A 343 8.10 -11.55 -10.81
CA GLY A 343 7.96 -11.52 -12.27
C GLY A 343 9.25 -11.91 -13.03
N LEU A 344 9.42 -11.35 -14.23
CA LEU A 344 10.56 -11.65 -15.09
C LEU A 344 11.84 -10.98 -14.59
N LEU A 345 12.73 -11.74 -14.00
CA LEU A 345 14.00 -11.26 -13.47
C LEU A 345 15.15 -11.58 -14.44
N THR A 346 15.98 -10.57 -14.70
CA THR A 346 17.22 -10.73 -15.46
C THR A 346 18.42 -10.85 -14.51
N PRO A 347 19.59 -11.34 -14.99
CA PRO A 347 20.80 -11.37 -14.17
C PRO A 347 21.15 -10.02 -13.53
N GLU A 348 20.91 -8.92 -14.27
CA GLU A 348 21.21 -7.56 -13.82
C GLU A 348 20.28 -7.12 -12.65
N VAL A 349 19.03 -7.58 -12.66
CA VAL A 349 18.10 -7.34 -11.51
C VAL A 349 18.57 -8.11 -10.29
N HIS A 350 19.03 -9.35 -10.45
CA HIS A 350 19.59 -10.13 -9.34
C HIS A 350 20.87 -9.48 -8.80
N GLU A 351 21.72 -8.97 -9.68
CA GLU A 351 22.94 -8.24 -9.29
C GLU A 351 22.59 -6.96 -8.49
N LEU A 352 21.60 -6.18 -8.96
CA LEU A 352 21.12 -4.99 -8.23
C LEU A 352 20.61 -5.36 -6.83
N LEU A 353 19.81 -6.43 -6.72
CA LEU A 353 19.27 -6.89 -5.45
C LEU A 353 20.41 -7.34 -4.50
N GLU A 354 21.37 -8.11 -5.00
CA GLU A 354 22.53 -8.56 -4.23
C GLU A 354 23.37 -7.38 -3.76
N GLN A 355 23.71 -6.43 -4.62
CA GLN A 355 24.46 -5.23 -4.31
C GLN A 355 23.75 -4.33 -3.29
N SER A 356 22.41 -4.27 -3.34
CA SER A 356 21.62 -3.50 -2.40
C SER A 356 21.58 -4.10 -1.00
N GLY A 357 21.80 -5.41 -0.88
CA GLY A 357 21.66 -6.15 0.37
C GLY A 357 20.24 -6.25 0.90
N LEU A 358 19.23 -5.81 0.14
CA LEU A 358 17.84 -5.85 0.54
C LEU A 358 17.27 -7.27 0.47
N PRO A 359 16.37 -7.66 1.39
CA PRO A 359 15.63 -8.91 1.26
C PRO A 359 14.66 -8.84 0.08
N GLY A 360 14.72 -9.83 -0.81
CA GLY A 360 13.72 -10.08 -1.84
C GLY A 360 12.54 -10.89 -1.32
N MET A 361 11.55 -11.12 -2.16
CA MET A 361 10.32 -11.82 -1.83
C MET A 361 10.30 -13.24 -2.39
N LYS A 362 9.69 -14.15 -1.64
CA LYS A 362 9.43 -15.54 -2.05
C LYS A 362 7.96 -15.85 -1.80
N VAL A 363 7.22 -16.20 -2.85
CA VAL A 363 5.79 -16.51 -2.80
C VAL A 363 5.59 -18.01 -2.98
N LEU A 364 5.01 -18.67 -2.00
CA LEU A 364 4.83 -20.13 -2.03
C LEU A 364 3.89 -20.58 -3.14
N GLU A 365 2.84 -19.81 -3.45
CA GLU A 365 1.92 -20.15 -4.54
C GLU A 365 2.60 -20.23 -5.92
N PHE A 366 3.78 -19.64 -6.08
CA PHE A 366 4.58 -19.74 -7.32
C PHE A 366 5.58 -20.91 -7.31
N ALA A 367 5.58 -21.71 -6.24
CA ALA A 367 6.63 -22.72 -6.03
C ALA A 367 6.37 -24.05 -6.74
N PHE A 368 5.12 -24.40 -7.01
CA PHE A 368 4.71 -25.79 -7.17
C PHE A 368 4.43 -26.24 -8.60
N ASP A 369 4.92 -25.53 -9.63
CA ASP A 369 4.89 -26.03 -11.00
C ASP A 369 5.79 -27.28 -11.12
N PRO A 370 5.23 -28.46 -11.39
CA PRO A 370 6.03 -29.70 -11.49
C PRO A 370 6.88 -29.78 -12.77
N LYS A 371 6.62 -28.89 -13.73
CA LYS A 371 7.31 -28.90 -15.03
C LYS A 371 8.63 -28.15 -15.00
N GLU A 372 8.76 -27.16 -14.09
CA GLU A 372 9.94 -26.31 -13.99
C GLU A 372 10.50 -26.23 -12.57
N PRO A 373 11.87 -26.24 -12.42
CA PRO A 373 12.48 -26.04 -11.12
C PRO A 373 12.23 -24.61 -10.62
N SER A 374 11.41 -24.44 -9.59
CA SER A 374 11.08 -23.11 -9.04
C SER A 374 12.09 -22.64 -7.99
N ASN A 375 12.51 -21.38 -8.10
CA ASN A 375 13.30 -20.70 -7.08
C ASN A 375 12.46 -20.27 -5.84
N TYR A 376 11.15 -20.49 -5.91
CA TYR A 376 10.21 -20.24 -4.81
C TYR A 376 10.04 -21.47 -3.89
N LEU A 377 10.69 -22.61 -4.16
CA LEU A 377 10.69 -23.77 -3.25
C LEU A 377 11.50 -23.46 -1.99
N PRO A 378 10.98 -23.70 -0.78
CA PRO A 378 11.60 -23.34 0.50
C PRO A 378 13.03 -23.81 0.70
N HIS A 379 13.43 -24.97 0.13
CA HIS A 379 14.81 -25.46 0.24
C HIS A 379 15.83 -24.66 -0.59
N ARG A 380 15.37 -23.74 -1.45
CA ARG A 380 16.21 -22.85 -2.27
C ARG A 380 16.32 -21.44 -1.71
N TYR A 381 15.65 -21.14 -0.60
CA TYR A 381 15.69 -19.81 -0.02
C TYR A 381 17.05 -19.49 0.58
N THR A 382 17.37 -18.21 0.60
CA THR A 382 18.40 -17.61 1.44
C THR A 382 17.77 -17.06 2.71
N GLN A 383 18.57 -16.80 3.75
CA GLN A 383 18.03 -16.16 4.96
C GLN A 383 17.53 -14.74 4.68
N ASN A 384 18.21 -14.01 3.79
CA ASN A 384 17.88 -12.62 3.45
C ASN A 384 16.70 -12.57 2.46
N CYS A 385 15.54 -13.06 2.86
CA CYS A 385 14.31 -12.93 2.08
C CYS A 385 13.08 -12.91 2.99
N VAL A 386 11.95 -12.48 2.41
CA VAL A 386 10.62 -12.55 3.01
C VAL A 386 9.85 -13.67 2.30
N CYS A 387 9.35 -14.63 3.06
CA CYS A 387 8.48 -15.69 2.54
C CYS A 387 7.02 -15.28 2.74
N TYR A 388 6.25 -15.31 1.67
CA TYR A 388 4.80 -15.15 1.65
C TYR A 388 4.13 -16.49 1.31
N VAL A 389 2.92 -16.74 1.82
CA VAL A 389 2.03 -17.76 1.22
C VAL A 389 1.56 -17.26 -0.13
N GLY A 390 0.82 -16.18 -0.13
CA GLY A 390 0.45 -15.33 -1.26
C GLY A 390 0.49 -13.86 -0.82
N THR A 391 0.53 -12.93 -1.77
CA THR A 391 0.41 -11.49 -1.53
C THR A 391 -1.04 -11.03 -1.72
N HIS A 392 -1.33 -9.75 -1.55
CA HIS A 392 -2.65 -9.16 -1.83
C HIS A 392 -3.09 -9.28 -3.31
N ASP A 393 -2.16 -9.55 -4.23
CA ASP A 393 -2.43 -9.78 -5.65
C ASP A 393 -2.75 -11.24 -5.97
N ASN A 394 -2.42 -12.14 -5.05
CA ASN A 394 -2.73 -13.55 -5.16
C ASN A 394 -4.15 -13.85 -4.65
N ALA A 395 -4.70 -14.96 -5.03
CA ALA A 395 -5.89 -15.52 -4.39
C ALA A 395 -5.57 -15.89 -2.93
N PRO A 396 -6.52 -15.90 -2.00
CA PRO A 396 -6.33 -16.61 -0.74
C PRO A 396 -5.97 -18.08 -0.99
N VAL A 397 -5.14 -18.66 -0.14
CA VAL A 397 -4.55 -19.99 -0.36
C VAL A 397 -5.59 -21.10 -0.62
N MET A 398 -6.78 -21.00 -0.05
CA MET A 398 -7.86 -21.96 -0.33
C MET A 398 -8.45 -21.78 -1.72
N ALA A 399 -8.55 -20.54 -2.22
CA ALA A 399 -8.95 -20.27 -3.59
C ALA A 399 -7.85 -20.71 -4.57
N TRP A 400 -6.58 -20.47 -4.27
CA TRP A 400 -5.46 -20.99 -5.06
C TRP A 400 -5.53 -22.50 -5.20
N ARG A 401 -5.79 -23.25 -4.13
CA ARG A 401 -5.96 -24.72 -4.18
C ARG A 401 -7.08 -25.15 -5.15
N ASP A 402 -8.18 -24.40 -5.16
CA ASP A 402 -9.33 -24.72 -5.97
C ASP A 402 -9.20 -24.28 -7.45
N GLU A 403 -8.32 -23.29 -7.72
CA GLU A 403 -8.08 -22.69 -9.05
C GLU A 403 -6.84 -23.23 -9.78
N ALA A 404 -5.82 -23.69 -9.03
CA ALA A 404 -4.55 -24.18 -9.58
C ALA A 404 -4.71 -25.55 -10.27
N ASP A 405 -3.74 -25.88 -11.14
CA ASP A 405 -3.68 -27.19 -11.74
C ASP A 405 -3.58 -28.30 -10.67
N ALA A 406 -4.30 -29.39 -10.83
CA ALA A 406 -4.30 -30.50 -9.86
C ALA A 406 -2.88 -31.05 -9.59
N ALA A 407 -2.01 -30.99 -10.59
CA ALA A 407 -0.62 -31.43 -10.45
C ALA A 407 0.22 -30.49 -9.57
N GLU A 408 -0.09 -29.19 -9.56
CA GLU A 408 0.54 -28.20 -8.68
C GLU A 408 0.09 -28.39 -7.23
N VAL A 409 -1.21 -28.62 -7.01
CA VAL A 409 -1.78 -28.90 -5.70
C VAL A 409 -1.20 -30.20 -5.14
N GLU A 410 -1.16 -31.29 -5.92
CA GLU A 410 -0.55 -32.57 -5.51
C GLU A 410 0.95 -32.38 -5.18
N PHE A 411 1.66 -31.57 -5.96
CA PHE A 411 3.08 -31.29 -5.67
C PHE A 411 3.24 -30.52 -4.36
N ALA A 412 2.41 -29.49 -4.11
CA ALA A 412 2.41 -28.76 -2.84
C ALA A 412 2.14 -29.69 -1.64
N GLU A 413 1.11 -30.51 -1.72
CA GLU A 413 0.75 -31.49 -0.66
C GLU A 413 1.87 -32.46 -0.35
N ARG A 414 2.48 -33.05 -1.38
CA ARG A 414 3.60 -33.98 -1.22
C ARG A 414 4.86 -33.30 -0.70
N TYR A 415 5.22 -32.14 -1.25
CA TYR A 415 6.44 -31.42 -0.88
C TYR A 415 6.38 -30.90 0.56
N LEU A 416 5.24 -30.35 0.95
CA LEU A 416 5.03 -29.82 2.28
C LEU A 416 4.52 -30.88 3.29
N ALA A 417 4.29 -32.13 2.85
CA ALA A 417 3.71 -33.21 3.65
C ALA A 417 2.39 -32.76 4.33
N ILE A 418 1.49 -32.15 3.56
CA ILE A 418 0.18 -31.69 4.05
C ILE A 418 -0.71 -32.91 4.25
N GLY A 419 -1.29 -33.04 5.45
CA GLY A 419 -2.24 -34.10 5.76
C GLY A 419 -3.64 -33.57 6.06
N ASP A 420 -4.67 -34.44 5.89
CA ASP A 420 -6.07 -34.07 6.10
C ASP A 420 -6.36 -33.48 7.49
N ALA A 421 -5.65 -33.93 8.52
CA ALA A 421 -5.86 -33.47 9.89
C ALA A 421 -5.37 -32.02 10.13
N GLU A 422 -4.39 -31.56 9.35
CA GLU A 422 -3.84 -30.21 9.47
C GLU A 422 -4.68 -29.20 8.68
N GLY A 423 -5.10 -29.57 7.48
CA GLY A 423 -5.74 -28.72 6.49
C GLY A 423 -4.74 -28.01 5.57
N PHE A 424 -5.17 -27.77 4.33
CA PHE A 424 -4.30 -27.27 3.26
C PHE A 424 -3.68 -25.91 3.60
N ASN A 425 -4.48 -24.94 4.05
CA ASN A 425 -4.00 -23.62 4.44
C ASN A 425 -2.91 -23.68 5.52
N TRP A 426 -3.11 -24.48 6.55
CA TRP A 426 -2.14 -24.60 7.64
C TRP A 426 -0.86 -25.31 7.22
N GLY A 427 -0.94 -26.27 6.30
CA GLY A 427 0.23 -26.90 5.71
C GLY A 427 1.09 -25.93 4.91
N MET A 428 0.46 -25.05 4.12
CA MET A 428 1.14 -23.98 3.40
C MET A 428 1.78 -22.96 4.36
N ILE A 429 1.05 -22.50 5.37
CA ILE A 429 1.55 -21.59 6.40
C ILE A 429 2.74 -22.22 7.14
N ARG A 430 2.63 -23.49 7.56
CA ARG A 430 3.72 -24.23 8.21
C ARG A 430 4.94 -24.33 7.30
N GLY A 431 4.74 -24.62 6.02
CA GLY A 431 5.80 -24.67 5.01
C GLY A 431 6.61 -23.36 4.96
N GLY A 432 5.91 -22.23 4.90
CA GLY A 432 6.54 -20.92 4.92
C GLY A 432 7.21 -20.58 6.25
N MET A 433 6.55 -20.83 7.38
CA MET A 433 7.09 -20.55 8.70
C MET A 433 8.34 -21.39 9.02
N SER A 434 8.40 -22.63 8.54
CA SER A 434 9.55 -23.52 8.73
C SER A 434 10.74 -23.20 7.85
N SER A 435 10.57 -22.40 6.79
CA SER A 435 11.63 -22.02 5.86
C SER A 435 12.76 -21.24 6.55
N VAL A 436 13.90 -21.10 5.89
CA VAL A 436 15.05 -20.31 6.39
C VAL A 436 14.88 -18.81 6.25
N ALA A 437 13.83 -18.34 5.55
CA ALA A 437 13.54 -16.92 5.38
C ALA A 437 13.52 -16.17 6.71
N SER A 438 14.15 -14.99 6.76
CA SER A 438 14.17 -14.17 7.99
C SER A 438 12.78 -13.65 8.37
N MET A 439 11.94 -13.33 7.40
CA MET A 439 10.57 -12.90 7.62
C MET A 439 9.58 -13.88 6.97
N PHE A 440 8.43 -14.05 7.59
CA PHE A 440 7.29 -14.79 7.04
C PHE A 440 6.03 -13.94 7.16
N ILE A 441 5.27 -13.83 6.09
CA ILE A 441 4.00 -13.10 6.05
C ILE A 441 2.96 -13.98 5.36
N ALA A 442 1.72 -13.99 5.89
CA ALA A 442 0.56 -14.54 5.19
C ALA A 442 -0.61 -13.56 5.27
N GLN A 443 -1.53 -13.64 4.32
CA GLN A 443 -2.76 -12.88 4.34
C GLN A 443 -3.64 -13.34 5.51
N MET A 444 -4.38 -12.43 6.11
CA MET A 444 -5.36 -12.81 7.16
C MET A 444 -6.36 -13.85 6.64
N GLN A 445 -6.72 -13.77 5.38
CA GLN A 445 -7.60 -14.71 4.69
C GLN A 445 -7.07 -16.14 4.71
N ASP A 446 -5.74 -16.33 4.62
CA ASP A 446 -5.12 -17.66 4.65
C ASP A 446 -5.26 -18.31 6.02
N PHE A 447 -5.08 -17.54 7.11
CA PHE A 447 -5.27 -18.02 8.48
C PHE A 447 -6.73 -18.40 8.77
N LEU A 448 -7.67 -17.71 8.12
CA LEU A 448 -9.11 -17.95 8.25
C LEU A 448 -9.65 -19.00 7.28
N ALA A 449 -8.81 -19.57 6.41
CA ALA A 449 -9.18 -20.50 5.35
C ALA A 449 -10.32 -19.98 4.45
N LEU A 450 -10.25 -18.70 4.06
CA LEU A 450 -11.24 -18.06 3.20
C LEU A 450 -11.01 -18.40 1.73
N GLY A 451 -12.10 -18.43 0.95
CA GLY A 451 -12.07 -18.69 -0.49
C GLY A 451 -11.97 -17.42 -1.34
N ALA A 452 -12.27 -17.55 -2.64
CA ALA A 452 -12.12 -16.52 -3.67
C ALA A 452 -12.88 -15.22 -3.37
N ASP A 453 -14.00 -15.27 -2.68
CA ASP A 453 -14.81 -14.09 -2.32
C ASP A 453 -14.04 -13.11 -1.41
N ALA A 454 -13.00 -13.58 -0.70
CA ALA A 454 -12.18 -12.78 0.19
C ALA A 454 -10.92 -12.21 -0.50
N ARG A 455 -10.76 -12.40 -1.80
CA ARG A 455 -9.61 -11.88 -2.55
C ARG A 455 -9.57 -10.35 -2.51
N MET A 456 -8.37 -9.78 -2.27
CA MET A 456 -8.18 -8.34 -2.20
C MET A 456 -8.07 -7.71 -3.58
N ASN A 457 -7.23 -8.25 -4.45
CA ASN A 457 -7.00 -7.74 -5.79
C ASN A 457 -6.89 -8.85 -6.82
N THR A 458 -7.45 -8.58 -8.00
CA THR A 458 -7.23 -9.37 -9.21
C THR A 458 -6.48 -8.49 -10.20
N PRO A 459 -5.15 -8.69 -10.39
CA PRO A 459 -4.35 -7.90 -11.31
C PRO A 459 -4.96 -7.85 -12.72
N GLY A 460 -4.87 -6.68 -13.37
CA GLY A 460 -5.46 -6.45 -14.68
C GLY A 460 -6.96 -6.14 -14.69
N THR A 461 -7.63 -6.11 -13.53
CA THR A 461 -9.04 -5.68 -13.42
C THR A 461 -9.15 -4.31 -12.75
N GLN A 462 -10.05 -3.47 -13.24
CA GLN A 462 -10.20 -2.09 -12.73
C GLN A 462 -11.18 -1.98 -11.55
N PHE A 463 -12.18 -2.86 -11.46
CA PHE A 463 -13.27 -2.77 -10.50
C PHE A 463 -13.45 -4.07 -9.70
N GLY A 464 -14.06 -3.95 -8.53
CA GLY A 464 -14.40 -5.10 -7.67
C GLY A 464 -13.32 -5.47 -6.66
N ASN A 465 -12.15 -4.83 -6.72
CA ASN A 465 -11.01 -5.06 -5.85
C ASN A 465 -11.08 -4.24 -4.55
N TRP A 466 -10.18 -4.54 -3.59
CA TRP A 466 -9.90 -3.77 -2.35
C TRP A 466 -11.08 -3.68 -1.39
N ARG A 467 -12.07 -4.57 -1.49
CA ARG A 467 -13.35 -4.45 -0.81
C ARG A 467 -13.50 -5.35 0.41
N TRP A 468 -12.82 -6.50 0.45
CA TRP A 468 -13.00 -7.49 1.50
C TRP A 468 -12.72 -6.94 2.90
N ARG A 469 -13.55 -7.36 3.87
CA ARG A 469 -13.44 -6.97 5.28
C ARG A 469 -13.60 -8.15 6.22
N LEU A 470 -12.77 -8.13 7.26
CA LEU A 470 -12.81 -9.06 8.39
C LEU A 470 -14.11 -8.90 9.19
N LYS A 471 -14.70 -10.01 9.63
CA LYS A 471 -15.86 -9.99 10.54
C LYS A 471 -15.42 -9.68 11.97
N PRO A 472 -16.26 -9.04 12.79
CA PRO A 472 -15.87 -8.59 14.14
C PRO A 472 -15.36 -9.70 15.08
N ASN A 473 -15.74 -10.96 14.89
CA ASN A 473 -15.46 -12.06 15.82
C ASN A 473 -14.50 -13.14 15.27
N GLU A 474 -13.79 -12.86 14.17
CA GLU A 474 -12.89 -13.84 13.54
C GLU A 474 -11.50 -13.90 14.22
N LEU A 475 -11.12 -12.85 14.94
CA LEU A 475 -9.87 -12.82 15.70
C LEU A 475 -10.08 -13.49 17.07
N THR A 476 -10.04 -14.83 17.09
CA THR A 476 -10.34 -15.56 18.31
C THR A 476 -9.09 -15.86 19.15
N PRO A 477 -9.23 -16.06 20.49
CA PRO A 477 -8.13 -16.47 21.34
C PRO A 477 -7.51 -17.82 20.89
N GLU A 478 -8.30 -18.74 20.35
CA GLU A 478 -7.84 -20.04 19.87
C GLU A 478 -6.94 -19.88 18.63
N LEU A 479 -7.31 -18.98 17.72
CA LEU A 479 -6.48 -18.63 16.56
C LEU A 479 -5.16 -17.99 17.03
N ALA A 480 -5.22 -17.05 17.96
CA ALA A 480 -4.03 -16.41 18.53
C ALA A 480 -3.10 -17.45 19.20
N ALA A 481 -3.64 -18.38 19.99
CA ALA A 481 -2.87 -19.42 20.64
C ALA A 481 -2.19 -20.36 19.63
N LYS A 482 -2.89 -20.74 18.55
CA LYS A 482 -2.32 -21.58 17.49
C LYS A 482 -1.17 -20.87 16.76
N LEU A 483 -1.33 -19.59 16.45
CA LEU A 483 -0.27 -18.78 15.81
C LEU A 483 0.95 -18.62 16.71
N LEU A 484 0.74 -18.36 18.00
CA LEU A 484 1.82 -18.25 18.99
C LEU A 484 2.62 -19.53 19.12
N ASP A 485 1.93 -20.70 19.18
CA ASP A 485 2.58 -22.00 19.22
C ASP A 485 3.46 -22.23 17.99
N MET A 486 2.95 -21.93 16.80
CA MET A 486 3.72 -22.02 15.55
C MET A 486 4.91 -21.04 15.53
N ALA A 487 4.72 -19.79 15.98
CA ALA A 487 5.79 -18.79 16.03
C ALA A 487 6.94 -19.25 16.96
N LYS A 488 6.61 -19.83 18.12
CA LYS A 488 7.58 -20.43 19.05
C LYS A 488 8.26 -21.65 18.45
N MET A 489 7.51 -22.56 17.86
CA MET A 489 8.01 -23.80 17.27
C MET A 489 9.07 -23.55 16.20
N TYR A 490 8.87 -22.54 15.34
CA TYR A 490 9.78 -22.22 14.24
C TYR A 490 10.77 -21.08 14.55
N GLY A 491 10.92 -20.71 15.85
CA GLY A 491 11.88 -19.70 16.30
C GLY A 491 11.63 -18.31 15.67
N ARG A 492 10.35 -17.94 15.51
CA ARG A 492 9.93 -16.61 15.01
C ARG A 492 9.32 -15.74 16.11
N TYR A 493 9.35 -16.21 17.33
CA TYR A 493 9.00 -15.48 18.55
C TYR A 493 10.28 -15.29 19.36
N PRO A 494 10.55 -14.07 19.90
CA PRO A 494 11.74 -13.80 20.70
C PRO A 494 11.84 -14.82 21.84
N ALA A 495 13.02 -15.39 22.06
CA ALA A 495 13.28 -16.16 23.26
C ALA A 495 13.23 -15.21 24.47
N GLU A 496 12.56 -15.65 25.55
CA GLU A 496 12.52 -14.93 26.82
C GLU A 496 13.91 -14.79 27.45
#